data_4490ed320a80c52e7ceae8f75b6a2324
#
_entry.id   4490ed320a80c52e7ceae8f75b6a2324
#
_cell.length_a   1.000
_cell.length_b   1.000
_cell.length_c   1.000
_cell.angle_alpha   90.00
_cell.angle_beta   90.00
_cell.angle_gamma   90.00
#
_symmetry.space_group_name_H-M   'P 1'
#
loop_
_entity.id
_entity.type
_entity.pdbx_description
1 polymer ?
#
loop_
_entity_poly.entity_id
_entity_poly.type
_entity_poly.pdbx_seq_one_letter_code
_entity_poly.pdbx_strand_id
1 'polypeptide(L)'
;YYEGSLSTLCAGCGHDSINAAIVEACWQMNIEPHKVAKLSGIGCSSKSPAYFLSNSHGFNSVHGRMPSVATGANLANRDLFYFGVSGDGDTASIGMGQFVHVIRRNLKMVYLVMNNGCYGLTKGQDSATADAGSKNKTGHENLFAAIDLASLAIELGATFVGQSFSGDKEQLVPLLKAAMRHNGFAFLNVISPCVTFNNNTGSTKSYDYVREHMAATATMDFIPMMHEIKTSYESGSVKDLTMHDG
;
A
#
# COMPACT_ATOMS: atom_id res chain seq x y z
N TYR A 1 14.02 0.05 -15.76
CA TYR A 1 14.67 -0.48 -14.54
C TYR A 1 13.67 -0.58 -13.37
N TYR A 2 12.83 0.44 -13.16
CA TYR A 2 11.81 0.47 -12.11
C TYR A 2 10.42 0.07 -12.59
N GLU A 3 10.18 0.11 -13.87
CA GLU A 3 8.93 -0.29 -14.49
C GLU A 3 8.80 -1.82 -14.61
N GLY A 4 7.60 -2.26 -14.89
CA GLY A 4 7.26 -3.65 -15.17
C GLY A 4 6.64 -3.81 -16.56
N SER A 5 5.80 -4.83 -16.69
CA SER A 5 5.00 -5.06 -17.89
C SER A 5 3.93 -3.97 -18.04
N LEU A 6 3.43 -3.79 -19.26
CA LEU A 6 2.28 -2.93 -19.52
C LEU A 6 1.07 -3.41 -18.72
N SER A 7 0.36 -2.46 -18.11
CA SER A 7 -0.82 -2.75 -17.31
C SER A 7 -1.94 -3.35 -18.16
N THR A 8 -2.61 -4.35 -17.60
CA THR A 8 -3.85 -4.94 -18.16
C THR A 8 -5.07 -4.63 -17.29
N LEU A 9 -4.98 -3.61 -16.43
CA LEU A 9 -6.09 -3.09 -15.63
C LEU A 9 -7.04 -2.26 -16.51
N CYS A 10 -8.22 -1.98 -15.99
CA CYS A 10 -9.19 -1.14 -16.70
C CYS A 10 -8.67 0.29 -16.84
N ALA A 11 -8.96 0.95 -17.95
CA ALA A 11 -8.62 2.36 -18.15
C ALA A 11 -9.26 3.22 -17.05
N GLY A 12 -8.46 4.05 -16.38
CA GLY A 12 -8.90 4.89 -15.27
C GLY A 12 -9.01 4.16 -13.91
N CYS A 13 -8.57 2.91 -13.82
CA CYS A 13 -8.56 2.16 -12.56
C CYS A 13 -7.59 2.80 -11.57
N GLY A 14 -8.02 2.98 -10.32
CA GLY A 14 -7.18 3.53 -9.26
C GLY A 14 -5.90 2.72 -9.00
N HIS A 15 -5.93 1.41 -9.26
CA HIS A 15 -4.75 0.55 -9.09
C HIS A 15 -3.59 0.95 -10.01
N ASP A 16 -3.85 1.45 -11.22
CA ASP A 16 -2.80 1.92 -12.13
C ASP A 16 -2.07 3.15 -11.59
N SER A 17 -2.83 4.08 -11.00
CA SER A 17 -2.24 5.26 -10.37
C SER A 17 -1.35 4.89 -9.19
N ILE A 18 -1.75 3.88 -8.40
CA ILE A 18 -0.94 3.36 -7.28
C ILE A 18 0.32 2.69 -7.81
N ASN A 19 0.24 1.89 -8.88
CA ASN A 19 1.43 1.26 -9.48
C ASN A 19 2.44 2.32 -9.95
N ALA A 20 1.95 3.39 -10.60
CA ALA A 20 2.80 4.51 -11.01
C ALA A 20 3.46 5.22 -9.80
N ALA A 21 2.71 5.40 -8.70
CA ALA A 21 3.26 5.99 -7.47
C ALA A 21 4.32 5.08 -6.81
N ILE A 22 4.15 3.75 -6.87
CA ILE A 22 5.16 2.78 -6.39
C ILE A 22 6.44 2.89 -7.22
N VAL A 23 6.33 2.94 -8.55
CA VAL A 23 7.48 3.11 -9.45
C VAL A 23 8.23 4.40 -9.12
N GLU A 24 7.50 5.50 -8.96
CA GLU A 24 8.08 6.80 -8.64
C GLU A 24 8.78 6.79 -7.26
N ALA A 25 8.14 6.24 -6.23
CA ALA A 25 8.73 6.11 -4.91
C ALA A 25 10.01 5.26 -4.92
N CYS A 26 9.99 4.13 -5.62
CA CYS A 26 11.17 3.27 -5.78
C CYS A 26 12.30 3.98 -6.51
N TRP A 27 11.99 4.75 -7.55
CA TRP A 27 12.96 5.53 -8.29
C TRP A 27 13.59 6.63 -7.42
N GLN A 28 12.77 7.42 -6.74
CA GLN A 28 13.25 8.50 -5.85
C GLN A 28 14.10 7.97 -4.69
N MET A 29 13.82 6.76 -4.22
CA MET A 29 14.57 6.10 -3.15
C MET A 29 15.77 5.29 -3.64
N ASN A 30 15.97 5.23 -4.95
CA ASN A 30 17.06 4.47 -5.58
C ASN A 30 17.07 2.97 -5.16
N ILE A 31 15.86 2.37 -5.08
CA ILE A 31 15.69 0.97 -4.66
C ILE A 31 16.30 0.04 -5.71
N GLU A 32 17.13 -0.91 -5.27
CA GLU A 32 17.70 -1.95 -6.13
C GLU A 32 16.70 -3.09 -6.34
N PRO A 33 16.15 -3.30 -7.55
CA PRO A 33 15.08 -4.27 -7.77
C PRO A 33 15.42 -5.69 -7.31
N HIS A 34 16.65 -6.15 -7.51
CA HIS A 34 17.09 -7.48 -7.11
C HIS A 34 17.13 -7.71 -5.58
N LYS A 35 17.03 -6.63 -4.80
CA LYS A 35 16.90 -6.68 -3.34
C LYS A 35 15.43 -6.63 -2.85
N VAL A 36 14.47 -6.67 -3.76
CA VAL A 36 13.05 -6.60 -3.45
C VAL A 36 12.36 -7.92 -3.70
N ALA A 37 11.54 -8.36 -2.75
CA ALA A 37 10.57 -9.43 -2.90
C ALA A 37 9.16 -8.82 -2.92
N LYS A 38 8.50 -8.92 -4.08
CA LYS A 38 7.12 -8.48 -4.28
C LYS A 38 6.16 -9.64 -4.03
N LEU A 39 5.10 -9.38 -3.29
CA LEU A 39 4.11 -10.40 -2.98
C LEU A 39 2.70 -9.91 -3.31
N SER A 40 1.84 -10.84 -3.69
CA SER A 40 0.42 -10.56 -3.85
C SER A 40 -0.45 -11.78 -3.49
N GLY A 41 -1.72 -11.50 -3.23
CA GLY A 41 -2.76 -12.51 -3.13
C GLY A 41 -3.49 -12.72 -4.46
N ILE A 42 -4.82 -12.70 -4.44
CA ILE A 42 -5.68 -12.87 -5.62
C ILE A 42 -6.60 -11.66 -5.76
N GLY A 43 -6.92 -11.29 -7.00
CA GLY A 43 -7.77 -10.15 -7.36
C GLY A 43 -7.13 -9.26 -8.41
N CYS A 44 -7.73 -8.12 -8.71
CA CYS A 44 -7.17 -7.14 -9.66
C CYS A 44 -5.83 -6.61 -9.17
N SER A 45 -5.69 -6.36 -7.87
CA SER A 45 -4.45 -5.93 -7.22
C SER A 45 -3.31 -6.94 -7.33
N SER A 46 -3.62 -8.23 -7.49
CA SER A 46 -2.61 -9.29 -7.61
C SER A 46 -1.79 -9.21 -8.90
N LYS A 47 -2.24 -8.43 -9.87
CA LYS A 47 -1.50 -8.14 -11.10
C LYS A 47 -0.38 -7.12 -10.89
N SER A 48 -0.53 -6.26 -9.88
CA SER A 48 0.39 -5.12 -9.64
C SER A 48 1.86 -5.51 -9.55
N PRO A 49 2.27 -6.62 -8.92
CA PRO A 49 3.68 -7.01 -8.92
C PRO A 49 4.30 -7.20 -10.32
N ALA A 50 3.50 -7.41 -11.36
CA ALA A 50 4.01 -7.46 -12.73
C ALA A 50 4.29 -6.07 -13.32
N TYR A 51 3.76 -4.99 -12.74
CA TYR A 51 3.78 -3.64 -13.31
C TYR A 51 4.86 -2.73 -12.76
N PHE A 52 5.62 -3.16 -11.75
CA PHE A 52 6.74 -2.43 -11.20
C PHE A 52 7.93 -3.36 -10.92
N LEU A 53 9.14 -2.82 -10.93
CA LEU A 53 10.40 -3.52 -10.59
C LEU A 53 10.55 -4.89 -11.27
N SER A 54 10.64 -4.93 -12.61
CA SER A 54 10.69 -6.20 -13.39
C SER A 54 11.74 -7.18 -12.90
N ASN A 55 12.91 -6.67 -12.46
CA ASN A 55 14.07 -7.48 -12.07
C ASN A 55 14.08 -7.81 -10.56
N SER A 56 12.91 -7.83 -9.92
CA SER A 56 12.76 -8.23 -8.52
C SER A 56 12.20 -9.64 -8.38
N HIS A 57 12.29 -10.20 -7.18
CA HIS A 57 11.66 -11.47 -6.87
C HIS A 57 10.14 -11.30 -6.79
N GLY A 58 9.37 -12.27 -7.28
CA GLY A 58 7.90 -12.21 -7.27
C GLY A 58 7.27 -13.48 -6.70
N PHE A 59 6.30 -13.31 -5.80
CA PHE A 59 5.49 -14.38 -5.23
C PHE A 59 4.01 -14.04 -5.36
N ASN A 60 3.27 -14.88 -6.07
CA ASN A 60 1.82 -14.82 -6.06
C ASN A 60 1.29 -15.93 -5.17
N SER A 61 0.50 -15.59 -4.15
CA SER A 61 -0.01 -16.54 -3.18
C SER A 61 -1.47 -16.92 -3.45
N VAL A 62 -1.95 -17.96 -2.79
CA VAL A 62 -3.37 -18.30 -2.71
C VAL A 62 -4.13 -17.14 -2.03
N HIS A 63 -5.40 -16.99 -2.35
CA HIS A 63 -6.29 -15.93 -1.88
C HIS A 63 -6.24 -15.75 -0.36
N GLY A 64 -5.92 -14.53 0.08
CA GLY A 64 -5.79 -14.17 1.49
C GLY A 64 -4.55 -14.74 2.21
N ARG A 65 -3.58 -15.33 1.48
CA ARG A 65 -2.43 -16.01 2.10
C ARG A 65 -1.09 -15.29 1.88
N MET A 66 -1.10 -14.15 1.23
CA MET A 66 0.11 -13.35 1.03
C MET A 66 0.92 -13.12 2.32
N PRO A 67 0.32 -12.81 3.49
CA PRO A 67 1.09 -12.61 4.73
C PRO A 67 1.84 -13.86 5.22
N SER A 68 1.28 -15.05 4.98
CA SER A 68 1.94 -16.30 5.35
C SER A 68 3.14 -16.57 4.46
N VAL A 69 3.00 -16.35 3.15
CA VAL A 69 4.10 -16.48 2.19
C VAL A 69 5.20 -15.45 2.51
N ALA A 70 4.81 -14.20 2.79
CA ALA A 70 5.74 -13.15 3.20
C ALA A 70 6.53 -13.52 4.47
N THR A 71 5.85 -14.12 5.44
CA THR A 71 6.50 -14.58 6.68
C THR A 71 7.54 -15.65 6.39
N GLY A 72 7.21 -16.66 5.60
CA GLY A 72 8.15 -17.71 5.22
C GLY A 72 9.33 -17.20 4.40
N ALA A 73 9.07 -16.35 3.42
CA ALA A 73 10.09 -15.75 2.57
C ALA A 73 11.06 -14.86 3.40
N ASN A 74 10.52 -14.05 4.32
CA ASN A 74 11.34 -13.21 5.20
C ASN A 74 12.20 -14.03 6.17
N LEU A 75 11.70 -15.15 6.67
CA LEU A 75 12.49 -16.07 7.50
C LEU A 75 13.63 -16.72 6.70
N ALA A 76 13.39 -17.00 5.42
CA ALA A 76 14.41 -17.58 4.53
C ALA A 76 15.48 -16.58 4.10
N ASN A 77 15.10 -15.32 3.89
CA ASN A 77 16.05 -14.26 3.52
C ASN A 77 15.60 -12.91 4.12
N ARG A 78 16.31 -12.45 5.14
CA ARG A 78 16.03 -11.18 5.85
C ARG A 78 16.66 -9.96 5.19
N ASP A 79 17.51 -10.15 4.21
CA ASP A 79 18.22 -9.06 3.53
C ASP A 79 17.39 -8.44 2.41
N LEU A 80 16.30 -9.12 1.99
CA LEU A 80 15.37 -8.59 1.02
C LEU A 80 14.38 -7.59 1.64
N PHE A 81 14.04 -6.57 0.84
CA PHE A 81 12.93 -5.69 1.14
C PHE A 81 11.62 -6.32 0.65
N TYR A 82 10.65 -6.46 1.55
CA TYR A 82 9.37 -7.11 1.26
C TYR A 82 8.27 -6.10 0.99
N PHE A 83 7.65 -6.20 -0.19
CA PHE A 83 6.55 -5.34 -0.61
C PHE A 83 5.34 -6.19 -1.01
N GLY A 84 4.31 -6.19 -0.17
CA GLY A 84 3.07 -6.92 -0.41
C GLY A 84 1.97 -6.01 -0.93
N VAL A 85 1.32 -6.40 -2.02
CA VAL A 85 0.14 -5.73 -2.58
C VAL A 85 -1.06 -6.66 -2.51
N SER A 86 -2.16 -6.18 -1.94
CA SER A 86 -3.39 -6.94 -1.77
C SER A 86 -4.61 -6.08 -2.08
N GLY A 87 -5.74 -6.72 -2.38
CA GLY A 87 -7.03 -6.05 -2.41
C GLY A 87 -7.71 -6.10 -1.04
N ASP A 88 -8.70 -5.26 -0.88
CA ASP A 88 -9.52 -5.21 0.33
C ASP A 88 -10.28 -6.52 0.57
N GLY A 89 -10.87 -7.12 -0.45
CA GLY A 89 -11.51 -8.44 -0.34
C GLY A 89 -10.51 -9.56 -0.03
N ASP A 90 -9.32 -9.52 -0.62
CA ASP A 90 -8.24 -10.47 -0.34
C ASP A 90 -7.77 -10.36 1.13
N THR A 91 -7.68 -9.15 1.67
CA THR A 91 -7.21 -8.87 3.02
C THR A 91 -8.33 -8.97 4.06
N ALA A 92 -9.39 -8.18 3.91
CA ALA A 92 -10.42 -7.98 4.94
C ALA A 92 -11.45 -9.11 4.99
N SER A 93 -11.72 -9.80 3.87
CA SER A 93 -12.67 -10.91 3.86
C SER A 93 -11.94 -12.24 4.07
N ILE A 94 -11.12 -12.65 3.11
CA ILE A 94 -10.53 -14.00 3.08
C ILE A 94 -9.29 -14.09 3.96
N GLY A 95 -8.48 -13.02 3.97
CA GLY A 95 -7.16 -12.98 4.62
C GLY A 95 -7.12 -12.41 6.02
N MET A 96 -8.26 -12.10 6.65
CA MET A 96 -8.31 -11.36 7.92
C MET A 96 -7.42 -12.00 9.01
N GLY A 97 -7.50 -13.29 9.21
CA GLY A 97 -6.66 -14.00 10.19
C GLY A 97 -5.16 -13.89 9.87
N GLN A 98 -4.82 -13.88 8.59
CA GLN A 98 -3.42 -13.72 8.15
C GLN A 98 -2.94 -12.28 8.36
N PHE A 99 -3.80 -11.29 8.12
CA PHE A 99 -3.55 -9.88 8.36
C PHE A 99 -3.29 -9.60 9.85
N VAL A 100 -4.15 -10.09 10.72
CA VAL A 100 -3.97 -9.98 12.19
C VAL A 100 -2.61 -10.54 12.63
N HIS A 101 -2.27 -11.72 12.16
CA HIS A 101 -1.04 -12.37 12.61
C HIS A 101 0.24 -11.79 12.01
N VAL A 102 0.22 -11.21 10.80
CA VAL A 102 1.41 -10.54 10.26
C VAL A 102 1.70 -9.24 11.01
N ILE A 103 0.67 -8.49 11.41
CA ILE A 103 0.80 -7.33 12.29
C ILE A 103 1.39 -7.74 13.63
N ARG A 104 0.80 -8.75 14.28
CA ARG A 104 1.26 -9.27 15.58
C ARG A 104 2.74 -9.70 15.56
N ARG A 105 3.23 -10.21 14.42
CA ARG A 105 4.64 -10.57 14.26
C ARG A 105 5.54 -9.37 13.96
N ASN A 106 4.97 -8.21 13.72
CA ASN A 106 5.66 -7.00 13.27
C ASN A 106 6.66 -7.30 12.12
N LEU A 107 6.18 -8.07 11.13
CA LEU A 107 7.02 -8.51 10.01
C LEU A 107 7.52 -7.28 9.25
N LYS A 108 8.83 -7.15 9.08
CA LYS A 108 9.41 -6.04 8.32
C LYS A 108 9.00 -6.11 6.85
N MET A 109 7.95 -5.38 6.51
CA MET A 109 7.41 -5.28 5.15
C MET A 109 6.52 -4.06 4.98
N VAL A 110 6.35 -3.62 3.75
CA VAL A 110 5.22 -2.77 3.35
C VAL A 110 4.06 -3.67 2.93
N TYR A 111 2.91 -3.49 3.56
CA TYR A 111 1.65 -4.14 3.22
C TYR A 111 0.67 -3.10 2.70
N LEU A 112 0.49 -3.05 1.39
CA LEU A 112 -0.37 -2.09 0.72
C LEU A 112 -1.67 -2.75 0.29
N VAL A 113 -2.80 -2.21 0.76
CA VAL A 113 -4.14 -2.59 0.31
C VAL A 113 -4.66 -1.57 -0.68
N MET A 114 -5.00 -2.03 -1.88
CA MET A 114 -5.71 -1.27 -2.90
C MET A 114 -7.21 -1.45 -2.67
N ASN A 115 -7.79 -0.53 -1.90
CA ASN A 115 -9.16 -0.64 -1.39
C ASN A 115 -10.17 0.00 -2.35
N ASN A 116 -10.97 -0.82 -3.00
CA ASN A 116 -12.04 -0.39 -3.89
C ASN A 116 -13.45 -0.82 -3.45
N GLY A 117 -13.59 -1.47 -2.29
CA GLY A 117 -14.87 -1.93 -1.75
C GLY A 117 -15.50 -3.12 -2.49
N CYS A 118 -14.79 -3.75 -3.42
CA CYS A 118 -15.39 -4.85 -4.19
C CYS A 118 -14.36 -5.86 -4.69
N TYR A 119 -14.86 -7.06 -5.06
CA TYR A 119 -14.09 -8.05 -5.82
C TYR A 119 -14.21 -7.75 -7.33
N GLY A 120 -13.36 -6.86 -7.84
CA GLY A 120 -13.45 -6.41 -9.25
C GLY A 120 -13.16 -7.52 -10.25
N LEU A 121 -12.18 -8.41 -9.98
CA LEU A 121 -11.78 -9.48 -10.89
C LEU A 121 -12.91 -10.48 -11.17
N THR A 122 -13.75 -10.77 -10.18
CA THR A 122 -14.89 -11.70 -10.25
C THR A 122 -16.22 -11.00 -10.55
N LYS A 123 -16.14 -9.75 -11.04
CA LYS A 123 -17.25 -8.96 -11.57
C LYS A 123 -18.14 -8.26 -10.53
N GLY A 124 -17.56 -7.82 -9.39
CA GLY A 124 -18.17 -6.78 -8.56
C GLY A 124 -19.02 -7.28 -7.40
N GLN A 125 -18.64 -8.37 -6.78
CA GLN A 125 -19.19 -8.76 -5.48
C GLN A 125 -18.70 -7.77 -4.41
N ASP A 126 -19.50 -7.58 -3.36
CA ASP A 126 -19.15 -6.76 -2.23
C ASP A 126 -17.98 -7.39 -1.46
N SER A 127 -17.02 -6.58 -1.07
CA SER A 127 -15.95 -6.98 -0.13
C SER A 127 -16.34 -6.61 1.30
N ALA A 128 -15.54 -7.02 2.28
CA ALA A 128 -15.77 -6.64 3.67
C ALA A 128 -15.56 -5.14 3.96
N THR A 129 -15.05 -4.37 3.01
CA THR A 129 -14.92 -2.90 3.10
C THR A 129 -15.98 -2.15 2.28
N ALA A 130 -16.95 -2.88 1.67
CA ALA A 130 -18.06 -2.28 0.95
C ALA A 130 -18.94 -1.45 1.87
N ASP A 131 -19.45 -0.33 1.37
CA ASP A 131 -20.33 0.54 2.13
C ASP A 131 -21.65 -0.16 2.44
N ALA A 132 -22.17 -0.01 3.67
CA ALA A 132 -23.51 -0.46 4.02
C ALA A 132 -24.54 0.25 3.12
N GLY A 133 -25.52 -0.51 2.59
CA GLY A 133 -26.51 0.01 1.66
C GLY A 133 -26.02 0.10 0.21
N SER A 134 -24.74 -0.16 -0.08
CA SER A 134 -24.26 -0.23 -1.46
C SER A 134 -24.89 -1.42 -2.21
N LYS A 135 -25.05 -1.25 -3.52
CA LYS A 135 -25.61 -2.32 -4.37
C LYS A 135 -24.54 -2.86 -5.30
N ASN A 136 -24.35 -4.15 -5.23
CA ASN A 136 -23.46 -4.84 -6.14
C ASN A 136 -24.06 -4.95 -7.58
N LYS A 137 -23.29 -5.49 -8.51
CA LYS A 137 -23.72 -5.61 -9.92
C LYS A 137 -25.03 -6.38 -10.12
N THR A 138 -25.40 -7.29 -9.21
CA THR A 138 -26.66 -8.07 -9.29
C THR A 138 -27.83 -7.36 -8.61
N GLY A 139 -27.61 -6.14 -8.07
CA GLY A 139 -28.63 -5.37 -7.40
C GLY A 139 -28.88 -5.73 -5.93
N HIS A 140 -28.14 -6.71 -5.38
CA HIS A 140 -28.21 -7.03 -3.96
C HIS A 140 -27.54 -5.93 -3.13
N GLU A 141 -28.23 -5.56 -2.07
CA GLU A 141 -27.77 -4.54 -1.13
C GLU A 141 -26.87 -5.15 -0.05
N ASN A 142 -25.74 -4.49 0.22
CA ASN A 142 -24.86 -4.86 1.32
C ASN A 142 -25.47 -4.41 2.65
N LEU A 143 -25.82 -5.35 3.50
CA LEU A 143 -26.41 -5.09 4.83
C LEU A 143 -25.37 -4.98 5.93
N PHE A 144 -24.10 -5.23 5.64
CA PHE A 144 -23.04 -5.28 6.64
C PHE A 144 -22.28 -3.95 6.70
N ALA A 145 -21.84 -3.58 7.90
CA ALA A 145 -20.95 -2.46 8.10
C ALA A 145 -19.56 -2.76 7.49
N ALA A 146 -18.95 -1.75 6.89
CA ALA A 146 -17.61 -1.86 6.36
C ALA A 146 -16.57 -2.06 7.46
N ILE A 147 -15.61 -2.95 7.22
CA ILE A 147 -14.43 -3.07 8.09
C ILE A 147 -13.46 -1.92 7.78
N ASP A 148 -13.12 -1.16 8.81
CA ASP A 148 -12.05 -0.17 8.75
C ASP A 148 -10.69 -0.84 9.02
N LEU A 149 -9.95 -1.10 7.94
CA LEU A 149 -8.64 -1.76 8.03
C LEU A 149 -7.58 -0.89 8.71
N ALA A 150 -7.66 0.44 8.58
CA ALA A 150 -6.68 1.33 9.20
C ALA A 150 -6.87 1.36 10.72
N SER A 151 -8.10 1.55 11.20
CA SER A 151 -8.42 1.48 12.62
C SER A 151 -8.09 0.10 13.21
N LEU A 152 -8.42 -0.97 12.50
CA LEU A 152 -8.08 -2.32 12.94
C LEU A 152 -6.56 -2.52 13.05
N ALA A 153 -5.79 -2.02 12.08
CA ALA A 153 -4.33 -2.13 12.13
C ALA A 153 -3.74 -1.38 13.33
N ILE A 154 -4.28 -0.22 13.68
CA ILE A 154 -3.87 0.55 14.87
C ILE A 154 -4.16 -0.25 16.14
N GLU A 155 -5.38 -0.77 16.28
CA GLU A 155 -5.80 -1.57 17.44
C GLU A 155 -4.95 -2.85 17.62
N LEU A 156 -4.50 -3.43 16.52
CA LEU A 156 -3.62 -4.60 16.53
C LEU A 156 -2.15 -4.25 16.81
N GLY A 157 -1.81 -2.97 16.94
CA GLY A 157 -0.46 -2.49 17.25
C GLY A 157 0.48 -2.46 16.05
N ALA A 158 -0.04 -2.23 14.84
CA ALA A 158 0.82 -1.98 13.68
C ALA A 158 1.69 -0.75 13.93
N THR A 159 2.99 -0.87 13.65
CA THR A 159 3.98 0.16 14.00
C THR A 159 4.03 1.33 13.00
N PHE A 160 3.42 1.17 11.83
CA PHE A 160 3.17 2.21 10.85
C PHE A 160 1.82 1.97 10.18
N VAL A 161 0.94 2.96 10.22
CA VAL A 161 -0.36 2.92 9.54
C VAL A 161 -0.56 4.20 8.77
N GLY A 162 -0.90 4.08 7.50
CA GLY A 162 -1.22 5.20 6.64
C GLY A 162 -2.46 4.95 5.79
N GLN A 163 -3.19 6.02 5.50
CA GLN A 163 -4.30 5.99 4.56
C GLN A 163 -4.11 7.08 3.51
N SER A 164 -4.38 6.75 2.26
CA SER A 164 -4.23 7.66 1.14
C SER A 164 -5.23 7.34 0.03
N PHE A 165 -5.13 8.10 -1.05
CA PHE A 165 -5.98 7.99 -2.22
C PHE A 165 -5.16 7.86 -3.50
N SER A 166 -5.56 6.98 -4.40
CA SER A 166 -4.87 6.75 -5.69
C SER A 166 -4.80 7.97 -6.60
N GLY A 167 -5.70 8.93 -6.42
CA GLY A 167 -5.74 10.19 -7.17
C GLY A 167 -4.89 11.31 -6.58
N ASP A 168 -4.28 11.09 -5.41
CA ASP A 168 -3.40 12.06 -4.73
C ASP A 168 -1.97 11.54 -4.66
N LYS A 169 -1.22 11.72 -5.72
CA LYS A 169 0.18 11.28 -5.78
C LYS A 169 1.11 12.13 -4.90
N GLU A 170 0.77 13.40 -4.68
CA GLU A 170 1.56 14.30 -3.84
C GLU A 170 1.61 13.81 -2.41
N GLN A 171 0.54 13.20 -1.91
CA GLN A 171 0.51 12.55 -0.60
C GLN A 171 1.01 11.10 -0.67
N LEU A 172 0.60 10.33 -1.68
CA LEU A 172 0.86 8.89 -1.74
C LEU A 172 2.35 8.56 -1.89
N VAL A 173 3.09 9.30 -2.73
CA VAL A 173 4.51 9.03 -2.96
C VAL A 173 5.36 9.26 -1.68
N PRO A 174 5.27 10.38 -0.96
CA PRO A 174 5.94 10.54 0.33
C PRO A 174 5.54 9.48 1.37
N LEU A 175 4.26 9.12 1.42
CA LEU A 175 3.76 8.08 2.33
C LEU A 175 4.37 6.69 2.02
N LEU A 176 4.46 6.32 0.74
CA LEU A 176 5.14 5.11 0.30
C LEU A 176 6.61 5.11 0.71
N LYS A 177 7.32 6.23 0.51
CA LYS A 177 8.73 6.38 0.90
C LYS A 177 8.92 6.21 2.41
N ALA A 178 8.03 6.82 3.22
CA ALA A 178 8.03 6.67 4.67
C ALA A 178 7.80 5.20 5.09
N ALA A 179 6.80 4.54 4.50
CA ALA A 179 6.51 3.12 4.75
C ALA A 179 7.69 2.22 4.37
N MET A 180 8.37 2.48 3.25
CA MET A 180 9.55 1.72 2.81
C MET A 180 10.75 1.90 3.74
N ARG A 181 10.87 3.02 4.44
CA ARG A 181 11.94 3.28 5.42
C ARG A 181 11.62 2.74 6.80
N HIS A 182 10.36 2.43 7.07
CA HIS A 182 9.96 1.95 8.38
C HIS A 182 10.61 0.59 8.72
N ASN A 183 11.08 0.46 9.95
CA ASN A 183 11.69 -0.78 10.42
C ASN A 183 10.69 -1.61 11.22
N GLY A 184 9.79 -2.28 10.52
CA GLY A 184 8.71 -3.08 11.08
C GLY A 184 7.60 -3.27 10.06
N PHE A 185 6.40 -3.59 10.55
CA PHE A 185 5.22 -3.73 9.70
C PHE A 185 4.64 -2.36 9.35
N ALA A 186 4.67 -2.01 8.07
CA ALA A 186 4.07 -0.80 7.55
C ALA A 186 2.80 -1.14 6.75
N PHE A 187 1.66 -0.67 7.25
CA PHE A 187 0.35 -0.85 6.61
C PHE A 187 -0.08 0.42 5.88
N LEU A 188 -0.49 0.27 4.62
CA LEU A 188 -1.06 1.33 3.81
C LEU A 188 -2.43 0.91 3.26
N ASN A 189 -3.49 1.61 3.65
CA ASN A 189 -4.81 1.50 3.05
C ASN A 189 -5.00 2.60 2.02
N VAL A 190 -4.97 2.26 0.72
CA VAL A 190 -5.09 3.25 -0.35
C VAL A 190 -6.43 3.09 -1.05
N ILE A 191 -7.28 4.10 -0.93
CA ILE A 191 -8.58 4.13 -1.63
C ILE A 191 -8.29 4.18 -3.13
N SER A 192 -8.86 3.21 -3.85
CA SER A 192 -8.54 2.93 -5.24
C SER A 192 -9.80 2.64 -6.05
N PRO A 193 -10.50 3.68 -6.55
CA PRO A 193 -11.79 3.51 -7.20
C PRO A 193 -11.79 2.46 -8.31
N CYS A 194 -12.80 1.58 -8.27
CA CYS A 194 -13.06 0.62 -9.34
C CYS A 194 -14.03 1.24 -10.35
N VAL A 195 -13.52 1.77 -11.46
CA VAL A 195 -14.34 2.46 -12.49
C VAL A 195 -15.44 1.61 -13.10
N THR A 196 -15.35 0.28 -12.96
CA THR A 196 -16.32 -0.67 -13.54
C THR A 196 -17.43 -1.04 -12.56
N PHE A 197 -17.15 -1.13 -11.26
CA PHE A 197 -18.09 -1.72 -10.31
C PHE A 197 -18.38 -0.87 -9.09
N ASN A 198 -17.50 0.06 -8.71
CA ASN A 198 -17.67 0.86 -7.49
C ASN A 198 -17.07 2.27 -7.65
N ASN A 199 -17.55 3.00 -8.65
CA ASN A 199 -17.26 4.41 -8.88
C ASN A 199 -18.55 5.15 -9.21
N ASN A 200 -19.58 4.96 -8.40
CA ASN A 200 -20.92 5.52 -8.59
C ASN A 200 -21.26 6.50 -7.45
N THR A 201 -22.32 7.28 -7.67
CA THR A 201 -22.86 8.18 -6.65
C THR A 201 -23.27 7.37 -5.42
N GLY A 202 -22.79 7.78 -4.23
CA GLY A 202 -23.07 7.13 -2.96
C GLY A 202 -21.99 6.16 -2.50
N SER A 203 -21.00 5.81 -3.36
CA SER A 203 -19.84 5.04 -2.91
C SER A 203 -18.80 5.94 -2.27
N THR A 204 -18.39 5.64 -1.01
CA THR A 204 -17.30 6.33 -0.33
C THR A 204 -15.93 6.06 -0.97
N LYS A 205 -15.86 5.13 -1.92
CA LYS A 205 -14.65 4.78 -2.68
C LYS A 205 -14.66 5.32 -4.11
N SER A 206 -15.67 6.16 -4.47
CA SER A 206 -15.70 6.81 -5.78
C SER A 206 -14.71 7.98 -5.86
N TYR A 207 -14.27 8.31 -7.07
CA TYR A 207 -13.41 9.46 -7.30
C TYR A 207 -14.02 10.77 -6.83
N ASP A 208 -15.33 10.95 -7.08
CA ASP A 208 -16.03 12.20 -6.73
C ASP A 208 -16.16 12.32 -5.22
N TYR A 209 -16.62 11.26 -4.53
CA TYR A 209 -16.77 11.28 -3.08
C TYR A 209 -15.43 11.56 -2.39
N VAL A 210 -14.36 10.85 -2.78
CA VAL A 210 -13.06 11.03 -2.13
C VAL A 210 -12.53 12.44 -2.36
N ARG A 211 -12.66 13.02 -3.56
CA ARG A 211 -12.23 14.39 -3.83
C ARG A 211 -13.00 15.44 -3.03
N GLU A 212 -14.30 15.25 -2.85
CA GLU A 212 -15.14 16.15 -2.05
C GLU A 212 -14.85 16.05 -0.55
N HIS A 213 -14.44 14.88 -0.06
CA HIS A 213 -14.24 14.60 1.36
C HIS A 213 -12.77 14.44 1.76
N MET A 214 -11.85 14.72 0.84
CA MET A 214 -10.43 14.80 1.16
C MET A 214 -10.19 16.00 2.10
N ALA A 215 -10.40 15.76 3.40
CA ALA A 215 -9.75 16.58 4.40
C ALA A 215 -8.27 16.20 4.34
N ALA A 216 -7.48 16.95 3.59
CA ALA A 216 -6.03 16.82 3.60
C ALA A 216 -5.57 17.06 5.04
N THR A 217 -5.30 16.00 5.75
CA THR A 217 -4.87 16.08 7.16
C THR A 217 -3.46 16.65 7.27
N ALA A 218 -2.66 16.63 6.21
CA ALA A 218 -1.40 17.36 6.13
C ALA A 218 -0.81 17.23 4.72
N THR A 219 -0.11 18.26 4.28
CA THR A 219 0.93 18.11 3.28
C THR A 219 2.04 17.27 3.92
N MET A 220 2.26 16.06 3.40
CA MET A 220 3.35 15.21 3.87
C MET A 220 4.55 15.41 2.98
N ASP A 221 5.69 15.71 3.58
CA ASP A 221 6.98 15.56 2.94
C ASP A 221 7.77 14.46 3.65
N PHE A 222 8.48 13.64 2.88
CA PHE A 222 9.37 12.64 3.40
C PHE A 222 10.80 13.19 3.38
N ILE A 223 11.26 13.63 4.53
CA ILE A 223 12.66 14.00 4.73
C ILE A 223 13.41 12.72 5.11
N PRO A 224 14.30 12.18 4.23
CA PRO A 224 15.08 11.00 4.59
C PRO A 224 15.95 11.36 5.80
N MET A 225 16.07 10.41 6.74
CA MET A 225 17.06 10.52 7.82
C MET A 225 18.42 10.82 7.15
N MET A 226 18.92 12.03 7.32
CA MET A 226 20.26 12.38 6.89
C MET A 226 21.22 11.51 7.68
N HIS A 227 22.22 10.97 7.01
CA HIS A 227 23.29 10.26 7.69
C HIS A 227 23.85 11.15 8.79
N GLU A 228 24.13 10.53 9.94
CA GLU A 228 24.81 11.19 11.05
C GLU A 228 25.92 12.13 10.54
N ILE A 229 25.84 13.41 10.87
CA ILE A 229 26.86 14.37 10.45
C ILE A 229 28.14 13.96 11.16
N LYS A 230 28.97 13.19 10.47
CA LYS A 230 30.33 12.86 10.94
C LYS A 230 31.24 14.00 10.60
N THR A 231 31.46 14.87 11.55
CA THR A 231 32.45 15.92 11.43
C THR A 231 33.71 15.50 12.21
N SER A 232 34.86 15.50 11.54
CA SER A 232 36.16 15.43 12.20
C SER A 232 36.71 16.82 12.34
N TYR A 233 37.03 17.23 13.57
CA TYR A 233 37.65 18.51 13.86
C TYR A 233 39.08 18.31 14.37
N GLU A 234 39.96 19.23 14.05
CA GLU A 234 41.20 19.34 14.79
C GLU A 234 40.91 19.83 16.23
N SER A 235 41.60 19.29 17.18
CA SER A 235 41.43 19.68 18.59
C SER A 235 41.60 21.21 18.75
N GLY A 236 40.57 21.87 19.31
CA GLY A 236 40.54 23.33 19.51
C GLY A 236 40.04 24.16 18.33
N SER A 237 39.58 23.55 17.23
CA SER A 237 38.93 24.27 16.13
C SER A 237 37.45 24.50 16.40
N VAL A 238 36.91 25.61 15.86
CA VAL A 238 35.46 25.91 15.85
C VAL A 238 35.00 25.91 14.40
N LYS A 239 33.86 25.23 14.12
CA LYS A 239 33.22 25.24 12.81
C LYS A 239 31.74 25.57 12.94
N ASP A 240 31.24 26.42 12.06
CA ASP A 240 29.82 26.66 11.92
C ASP A 240 29.17 25.49 11.19
N LEU A 241 28.09 24.97 11.75
CA LEU A 241 27.29 23.91 11.15
C LEU A 241 25.93 24.50 10.74
N THR A 242 25.60 24.34 9.46
CA THR A 242 24.25 24.64 8.99
C THR A 242 23.39 23.38 9.15
N MET A 243 22.34 23.49 9.94
CA MET A 243 21.38 22.41 10.12
C MET A 243 20.48 22.31 8.88
N HIS A 244 19.80 21.16 8.71
CA HIS A 244 18.93 20.89 7.56
C HIS A 244 17.67 21.77 7.49
N ASP A 245 17.38 22.51 8.52
CA ASP A 245 16.29 23.50 8.63
C ASP A 245 16.77 24.95 8.40
N GLY A 246 18.03 25.13 8.00
CA GLY A 246 18.66 26.44 7.77
C GLY A 246 19.18 27.05 9.05
#